data_cdbf6b6c83a8b38952f6504b73371669
#
_entry.id   cdbf6b6c83a8b38952f6504b73371669
#
_cell.length_a   1.000
_cell.length_b   1.000
_cell.length_c   1.000
_cell.angle_alpha   90.00
_cell.angle_beta   90.00
_cell.angle_gamma   90.00
#
_symmetry.space_group_name_H-M   'P 1'
#
loop_
_entity.id
_entity.type
_entity.pdbx_description
1 polymer ?
#
loop_
_entity_poly.entity_id
_entity_poly.type
_entity_poly.pdbx_seq_one_letter_code
_entity_poly.pdbx_strand_id
1 'polypeptide(L)'
;INGTAENMIYMVADPAATTRPVLDFQELSTGMIIGGDYWYFKGFDVTRSANAQKGIQVSGNHNTLDQINAYHNGNTGIQISRLNSTDEYENWPSYNLILNCTSYGNADAGYEDADGFAAKLTVGDGNVFDGCIAHHNADDGWDLFAKVQTGSIGVVTIKNSIAYANGYLEDGTDAGNGNGFKMGGDSMPGAHVLDNCISFCNKAKGIDSNSCPDIKIKNSTSIDNESYNVALYTKTAENTDYEATGIISYRTG
;
A
#
# COMPACT_ATOMS: atom_id res chain seq x y z
N ILE A 1 -5.70 -13.64 18.89
CA ILE A 1 -5.45 -13.00 20.19
C ILE A 1 -5.46 -11.50 19.97
N ASN A 2 -6.20 -10.75 20.79
CA ASN A 2 -6.29 -9.30 20.73
C ASN A 2 -5.61 -8.69 21.97
N GLY A 3 -4.91 -7.59 21.76
CA GLY A 3 -4.53 -6.63 22.80
C GLY A 3 -5.68 -5.67 23.11
N THR A 4 -5.38 -4.62 23.83
CA THR A 4 -6.27 -3.47 24.06
C THR A 4 -5.47 -2.16 23.92
N ALA A 5 -6.16 -1.02 23.89
CA ALA A 5 -5.50 0.28 23.81
C ALA A 5 -4.50 0.51 24.95
N GLU A 6 -4.79 0.00 26.14
CA GLU A 6 -3.94 0.12 27.33
C GLU A 6 -2.88 -1.00 27.42
N ASN A 7 -3.11 -2.12 26.71
CA ASN A 7 -2.24 -3.31 26.78
C ASN A 7 -2.05 -3.90 25.37
N MET A 8 -1.24 -3.25 24.56
CA MET A 8 -0.86 -3.77 23.24
C MET A 8 -0.01 -5.03 23.37
N ILE A 9 -0.06 -5.87 22.35
CA ILE A 9 0.80 -7.05 22.22
C ILE A 9 1.98 -6.68 21.32
N TYR A 10 3.20 -7.03 21.73
CA TYR A 10 4.43 -6.63 21.03
C TYR A 10 5.14 -7.84 20.42
N MET A 11 5.51 -7.71 19.16
CA MET A 11 6.47 -8.57 18.47
C MET A 11 7.56 -7.68 17.89
N VAL A 12 8.68 -7.59 18.57
CA VAL A 12 9.77 -6.66 18.21
C VAL A 12 11.10 -7.41 18.10
N ALA A 13 11.91 -7.01 17.14
CA ALA A 13 13.28 -7.50 17.05
C ALA A 13 14.07 -7.08 18.29
N ASP A 14 14.96 -7.94 18.75
CA ASP A 14 15.85 -7.59 19.86
C ASP A 14 16.74 -6.40 19.42
N PRO A 15 16.70 -5.25 20.12
CA PRO A 15 17.52 -4.10 19.78
C PRO A 15 19.03 -4.35 19.92
N ALA A 16 19.44 -5.42 20.61
CA ALA A 16 20.84 -5.84 20.70
C ALA A 16 21.25 -6.82 19.58
N ALA A 17 20.32 -7.26 18.73
CA ALA A 17 20.64 -8.15 17.62
C ALA A 17 21.57 -7.47 16.62
N THR A 18 22.63 -8.14 16.21
CA THR A 18 23.60 -7.67 15.20
C THR A 18 23.10 -7.86 13.76
N THR A 19 22.10 -8.70 13.57
CA THR A 19 21.44 -8.98 12.30
C THR A 19 19.94 -8.79 12.42
N ARG A 20 19.33 -8.24 11.39
CA ARG A 20 17.89 -8.06 11.34
C ARG A 20 17.19 -9.41 11.21
N PRO A 21 16.19 -9.75 12.04
CA PRO A 21 15.44 -10.99 11.90
C PRO A 21 14.65 -11.02 10.59
N VAL A 22 14.52 -12.20 9.97
CA VAL A 22 13.78 -12.42 8.73
C VAL A 22 12.78 -13.55 8.91
N LEU A 23 11.53 -13.30 8.60
CA LEU A 23 10.50 -14.31 8.41
C LEU A 23 10.48 -14.70 6.93
N ASP A 24 11.13 -15.80 6.62
CA ASP A 24 11.29 -16.32 5.26
C ASP A 24 10.33 -17.49 5.02
N PHE A 25 9.35 -17.29 4.16
CA PHE A 25 8.33 -18.31 3.81
C PHE A 25 8.74 -19.28 2.71
N GLN A 26 9.95 -19.12 2.13
CA GLN A 26 10.58 -20.03 1.19
C GLN A 26 9.75 -20.33 -0.07
N GLU A 27 8.79 -19.45 -0.41
CA GLU A 27 7.82 -19.61 -1.50
C GLU A 27 6.87 -20.81 -1.31
N LEU A 28 6.76 -21.36 -0.10
CA LEU A 28 6.00 -22.58 0.19
C LEU A 28 4.64 -22.33 0.85
N SER A 29 4.42 -21.14 1.39
CA SER A 29 3.22 -20.85 2.18
C SER A 29 2.75 -19.40 2.03
N THR A 30 1.57 -19.12 2.59
CA THR A 30 1.12 -17.76 2.80
C THR A 30 2.10 -17.02 3.69
N GLY A 31 2.23 -15.71 3.50
CA GLY A 31 3.00 -14.86 4.40
C GLY A 31 2.35 -14.72 5.79
N MET A 32 2.68 -13.63 6.46
CA MET A 32 2.18 -13.33 7.80
C MET A 32 0.74 -12.78 7.74
N ILE A 33 -0.19 -13.35 8.53
CA ILE A 33 -1.57 -12.85 8.66
C ILE A 33 -1.76 -12.28 10.07
N ILE A 34 -2.14 -11.01 10.15
CA ILE A 34 -2.43 -10.29 11.39
C ILE A 34 -3.95 -10.12 11.49
N GLY A 35 -4.62 -11.10 12.11
CA GLY A 35 -6.07 -11.09 12.32
C GLY A 35 -6.50 -10.57 13.70
N GLY A 36 -5.55 -10.24 14.57
CA GLY A 36 -5.82 -9.69 15.91
C GLY A 36 -5.73 -8.18 15.95
N ASP A 37 -6.22 -7.58 17.02
CA ASP A 37 -6.22 -6.14 17.25
C ASP A 37 -5.14 -5.72 18.25
N TYR A 38 -4.71 -4.45 18.16
CA TYR A 38 -3.76 -3.82 19.09
C TYR A 38 -2.42 -4.54 19.22
N TRP A 39 -1.86 -4.91 18.07
CA TRP A 39 -0.49 -5.42 17.96
C TRP A 39 0.49 -4.34 17.53
N TYR A 40 1.70 -4.42 18.04
CA TYR A 40 2.83 -3.60 17.62
C TYR A 40 3.97 -4.51 17.14
N PHE A 41 4.26 -4.43 15.85
CA PHE A 41 5.33 -5.18 15.20
C PHE A 41 6.47 -4.25 14.84
N LYS A 42 7.72 -4.66 15.12
CA LYS A 42 8.85 -3.78 14.79
C LYS A 42 10.14 -4.51 14.43
N GLY A 43 10.80 -4.02 13.38
CA GLY A 43 12.22 -4.19 13.16
C GLY A 43 12.65 -5.53 12.57
N PHE A 44 11.78 -6.24 11.85
CA PHE A 44 12.11 -7.48 11.15
C PHE A 44 11.69 -7.42 9.67
N ASP A 45 12.12 -8.40 8.90
CA ASP A 45 11.78 -8.52 7.47
C ASP A 45 10.83 -9.68 7.22
N VAL A 46 10.04 -9.56 6.14
CA VAL A 46 9.13 -10.60 5.65
C VAL A 46 9.38 -10.84 4.18
N THR A 47 9.65 -12.07 3.80
CA THR A 47 10.05 -12.36 2.42
C THR A 47 9.57 -13.74 1.94
N ARG A 48 9.48 -13.88 0.62
CA ARG A 48 9.26 -15.12 -0.12
C ARG A 48 7.99 -15.86 0.30
N SER A 49 6.85 -15.15 0.38
CA SER A 49 5.55 -15.81 0.37
C SER A 49 5.34 -16.54 -0.99
N ALA A 50 4.52 -17.57 -1.01
CA ALA A 50 4.23 -18.31 -2.25
C ALA A 50 3.55 -17.40 -3.30
N ASN A 51 3.62 -17.80 -4.56
CA ASN A 51 2.93 -17.09 -5.66
C ASN A 51 1.46 -16.83 -5.32
N ALA A 52 0.97 -15.63 -5.66
CA ALA A 52 -0.35 -15.10 -5.35
C ALA A 52 -0.64 -14.95 -3.83
N GLN A 53 0.37 -15.09 -2.97
CA GLN A 53 0.25 -14.88 -1.53
C GLN A 53 0.94 -13.58 -1.09
N LYS A 54 0.30 -12.82 -0.24
CA LYS A 54 0.81 -11.56 0.30
C LYS A 54 1.98 -11.80 1.26
N GLY A 55 2.92 -10.87 1.34
CA GLY A 55 3.97 -10.90 2.37
C GLY A 55 3.34 -10.74 3.77
N ILE A 56 2.59 -9.66 3.98
CA ILE A 56 1.82 -9.42 5.21
C ILE A 56 0.39 -9.03 4.84
N GLN A 57 -0.59 -9.68 5.46
CA GLN A 57 -1.99 -9.27 5.43
C GLN A 57 -2.40 -8.76 6.81
N VAL A 58 -2.83 -7.50 6.88
CA VAL A 58 -3.38 -6.87 8.09
C VAL A 58 -4.89 -6.89 7.99
N SER A 59 -5.54 -7.65 8.87
CA SER A 59 -6.99 -7.87 8.88
C SER A 59 -7.64 -7.53 10.23
N GLY A 60 -6.85 -7.20 11.24
CA GLY A 60 -7.33 -6.68 12.53
C GLY A 60 -7.29 -5.15 12.56
N ASN A 61 -7.59 -4.59 13.74
CA ASN A 61 -7.72 -3.16 13.95
C ASN A 61 -6.65 -2.63 14.90
N HIS A 62 -6.33 -1.34 14.79
CA HIS A 62 -5.41 -0.64 15.71
C HIS A 62 -4.02 -1.28 15.82
N ASN A 63 -3.57 -1.92 14.74
CA ASN A 63 -2.23 -2.50 14.68
C ASN A 63 -1.21 -1.48 14.18
N THR A 64 0.03 -1.60 14.65
CA THR A 64 1.16 -0.82 14.15
C THR A 64 2.24 -1.75 13.60
N LEU A 65 2.64 -1.52 12.36
CA LEU A 65 3.84 -2.10 11.76
C LEU A 65 4.88 -0.99 11.64
N ASP A 66 6.00 -1.12 12.35
CA ASP A 66 7.06 -0.11 12.40
C ASP A 66 8.39 -0.69 11.92
N GLN A 67 8.98 -0.05 10.90
CA GLN A 67 10.27 -0.46 10.37
C GLN A 67 10.30 -1.93 9.90
N ILE A 68 9.28 -2.36 9.18
CA ILE A 68 9.21 -3.68 8.53
C ILE A 68 9.64 -3.54 7.08
N ASN A 69 10.47 -4.46 6.58
CA ASN A 69 10.68 -4.61 5.14
C ASN A 69 9.91 -5.83 4.64
N ALA A 70 9.10 -5.65 3.59
CA ALA A 70 8.38 -6.74 2.93
C ALA A 70 8.86 -6.82 1.47
N TYR A 71 9.58 -7.89 1.12
CA TYR A 71 10.22 -7.96 -0.20
C TYR A 71 10.21 -9.36 -0.81
N HIS A 72 10.26 -9.42 -2.14
CA HIS A 72 10.29 -10.65 -2.94
C HIS A 72 9.15 -11.61 -2.58
N ASN A 73 7.97 -11.08 -2.25
CA ASN A 73 6.77 -11.86 -1.98
C ASN A 73 6.01 -12.14 -3.28
N GLY A 74 5.25 -13.23 -3.30
CA GLY A 74 4.51 -13.69 -4.47
C GLY A 74 3.21 -12.93 -4.77
N ASN A 75 2.96 -11.82 -4.11
CA ASN A 75 1.89 -10.84 -4.31
C ASN A 75 2.24 -9.56 -3.52
N THR A 76 1.27 -8.69 -3.21
CA THR A 76 1.49 -7.44 -2.46
C THR A 76 2.35 -7.65 -1.19
N GLY A 77 3.33 -6.77 -0.97
CA GLY A 77 4.22 -6.86 0.19
C GLY A 77 3.46 -6.69 1.50
N ILE A 78 2.73 -5.57 1.71
CA ILE A 78 1.87 -5.34 2.89
C ILE A 78 0.48 -4.90 2.42
N GLN A 79 -0.53 -5.71 2.70
CA GLN A 79 -1.92 -5.43 2.34
C GLN A 79 -2.83 -5.33 3.57
N ILE A 80 -3.63 -4.27 3.63
CA ILE A 80 -4.75 -4.13 4.55
C ILE A 80 -6.02 -4.60 3.82
N SER A 81 -6.69 -5.64 4.33
CA SER A 81 -7.95 -6.15 3.80
C SER A 81 -8.61 -7.11 4.80
N ARG A 82 -9.92 -7.32 4.68
CA ARG A 82 -10.67 -8.24 5.56
C ARG A 82 -10.06 -9.64 5.62
N LEU A 83 -10.29 -10.33 6.72
CA LEU A 83 -9.81 -11.70 6.92
C LEU A 83 -10.72 -12.72 6.20
N ASN A 84 -12.02 -12.64 6.45
CA ASN A 84 -12.99 -13.58 5.90
C ASN A 84 -13.81 -12.91 4.77
N SER A 85 -14.13 -13.68 3.76
CA SER A 85 -14.92 -13.18 2.62
C SER A 85 -16.35 -12.73 2.98
N THR A 86 -16.84 -13.10 4.15
CA THR A 86 -18.15 -12.74 4.69
C THR A 86 -18.15 -11.53 5.61
N ASP A 87 -16.95 -10.98 5.93
CA ASP A 87 -16.87 -9.80 6.79
C ASP A 87 -17.46 -8.58 6.08
N GLU A 88 -18.42 -7.93 6.71
CA GLU A 88 -19.06 -6.70 6.26
C GLU A 88 -18.25 -5.46 6.67
N TYR A 89 -18.62 -4.27 6.18
CA TYR A 89 -17.84 -3.03 6.34
C TYR A 89 -17.46 -2.72 7.79
N GLU A 90 -18.35 -2.91 8.74
CA GLU A 90 -18.10 -2.67 10.17
C GLU A 90 -17.04 -3.57 10.78
N ASN A 91 -16.70 -4.66 10.12
CA ASN A 91 -15.66 -5.60 10.53
C ASN A 91 -14.40 -5.51 9.66
N TRP A 92 -14.33 -4.53 8.74
CA TRP A 92 -13.14 -4.36 7.91
C TRP A 92 -12.01 -3.70 8.72
N PRO A 93 -10.75 -4.06 8.44
CA PRO A 93 -9.60 -3.57 9.18
C PRO A 93 -9.51 -2.04 9.17
N SER A 94 -9.41 -1.46 10.37
CA SER A 94 -9.50 -0.02 10.59
C SER A 94 -8.42 0.46 11.55
N TYR A 95 -8.04 1.73 11.43
CA TYR A 95 -7.12 2.41 12.35
C TYR A 95 -5.75 1.76 12.49
N ASN A 96 -5.26 1.09 11.44
CA ASN A 96 -3.91 0.54 11.42
C ASN A 96 -2.89 1.59 10.97
N LEU A 97 -1.68 1.53 11.52
CA LEU A 97 -0.55 2.39 11.18
C LEU A 97 0.58 1.55 10.59
N ILE A 98 0.93 1.83 9.33
CA ILE A 98 2.12 1.30 8.67
C ILE A 98 3.16 2.42 8.69
N LEU A 99 4.20 2.28 9.52
CA LEU A 99 5.15 3.33 9.86
C LEU A 99 6.56 2.97 9.43
N ASN A 100 7.21 3.84 8.67
CA ASN A 100 8.61 3.68 8.26
C ASN A 100 8.93 2.30 7.64
N CYS A 101 7.99 1.70 6.93
CA CYS A 101 8.14 0.40 6.28
C CYS A 101 8.66 0.56 4.85
N THR A 102 9.38 -0.46 4.37
CA THR A 102 9.79 -0.53 2.96
C THR A 102 9.21 -1.78 2.32
N SER A 103 8.66 -1.63 1.11
CA SER A 103 8.10 -2.77 0.36
C SER A 103 8.63 -2.76 -1.08
N TYR A 104 9.33 -3.85 -1.47
CA TYR A 104 10.01 -3.86 -2.76
C TYR A 104 10.19 -5.25 -3.37
N GLY A 105 10.40 -5.29 -4.68
CA GLY A 105 10.69 -6.53 -5.41
C GLY A 105 9.59 -7.58 -5.31
N ASN A 106 8.37 -7.19 -4.94
CA ASN A 106 7.24 -8.10 -4.86
C ASN A 106 6.70 -8.36 -6.27
N ALA A 107 6.43 -9.64 -6.60
CA ALA A 107 5.98 -10.03 -7.92
C ALA A 107 5.16 -11.32 -7.88
N ASP A 108 3.96 -11.32 -8.43
CA ASP A 108 3.21 -12.51 -8.77
C ASP A 108 3.56 -12.98 -10.19
N ALA A 109 3.19 -14.20 -10.54
CA ALA A 109 3.52 -14.78 -11.84
C ALA A 109 2.92 -14.03 -13.05
N GLY A 110 1.85 -13.26 -12.83
CA GLY A 110 1.18 -12.45 -13.86
C GLY A 110 1.63 -11.00 -13.89
N TYR A 111 2.35 -10.54 -12.89
CA TYR A 111 2.75 -9.14 -12.69
C TYR A 111 1.57 -8.14 -12.59
N GLU A 112 0.39 -8.60 -12.14
CA GLU A 112 -0.83 -7.80 -12.15
C GLU A 112 -1.35 -7.41 -10.76
N ASP A 113 -0.88 -8.06 -9.69
CA ASP A 113 -1.45 -7.93 -8.34
C ASP A 113 -0.42 -7.63 -7.25
N ALA A 114 0.86 -7.62 -7.57
CA ALA A 114 1.94 -7.48 -6.59
C ALA A 114 2.36 -6.03 -6.38
N ASP A 115 1.60 -5.34 -5.54
CA ASP A 115 1.91 -3.97 -5.11
C ASP A 115 2.97 -3.93 -4.01
N GLY A 116 3.57 -2.77 -3.79
CA GLY A 116 4.35 -2.53 -2.57
C GLY A 116 3.44 -2.56 -1.35
N PHE A 117 2.50 -1.64 -1.31
CA PHE A 117 1.47 -1.52 -0.28
C PHE A 117 0.08 -1.50 -0.90
N ALA A 118 -0.88 -2.10 -0.23
CA ALA A 118 -2.27 -2.00 -0.63
C ALA A 118 -3.20 -1.81 0.57
N ALA A 119 -4.22 -0.99 0.38
CA ALA A 119 -5.38 -0.92 1.23
C ALA A 119 -6.59 -0.94 0.29
N LYS A 120 -7.01 -2.14 -0.13
CA LYS A 120 -7.91 -2.30 -1.26
C LYS A 120 -9.09 -3.24 -1.01
N LEU A 121 -10.19 -2.98 -1.70
CA LEU A 121 -11.42 -3.76 -1.78
C LEU A 121 -12.26 -3.80 -0.49
N THR A 122 -11.66 -4.05 0.65
CA THR A 122 -12.37 -4.29 1.92
C THR A 122 -11.59 -3.72 3.09
N VAL A 123 -11.61 -2.40 3.20
CA VAL A 123 -10.81 -1.61 4.13
C VAL A 123 -11.72 -0.63 4.85
N GLY A 124 -11.68 -0.62 6.18
CA GLY A 124 -12.40 0.34 7.01
C GLY A 124 -11.62 1.66 7.20
N ASP A 125 -12.12 2.51 8.05
CA ASP A 125 -11.63 3.88 8.21
C ASP A 125 -10.29 3.97 8.96
N GLY A 126 -9.60 5.09 8.75
CA GLY A 126 -8.50 5.55 9.60
C GLY A 126 -7.18 4.80 9.43
N ASN A 127 -7.00 4.03 8.36
CA ASN A 127 -5.72 3.40 8.07
C ASN A 127 -4.71 4.42 7.52
N VAL A 128 -3.48 4.36 8.00
CA VAL A 128 -2.42 5.33 7.69
C VAL A 128 -1.14 4.63 7.27
N PHE A 129 -0.54 5.08 6.16
CA PHE A 129 0.84 4.81 5.79
C PHE A 129 1.65 6.08 6.02
N ASP A 130 2.72 6.02 6.83
CA ASP A 130 3.54 7.16 7.21
C ASP A 130 5.04 6.84 7.09
N GLY A 131 5.78 7.61 6.33
CA GLY A 131 7.22 7.44 6.17
C GLY A 131 7.63 6.16 5.40
N CYS A 132 6.74 5.62 4.57
CA CYS A 132 6.95 4.36 3.87
C CYS A 132 7.61 4.53 2.49
N ILE A 133 8.28 3.49 2.01
CA ILE A 133 8.93 3.47 0.69
C ILE A 133 8.47 2.24 -0.09
N ALA A 134 7.96 2.45 -1.31
CA ALA A 134 7.64 1.38 -2.26
C ALA A 134 8.47 1.50 -3.54
N HIS A 135 9.18 0.43 -3.92
CA HIS A 135 9.97 0.45 -5.14
C HIS A 135 10.13 -0.92 -5.78
N HIS A 136 10.30 -0.93 -7.10
CA HIS A 136 10.55 -2.15 -7.86
C HIS A 136 9.53 -3.26 -7.61
N ASN A 137 8.28 -2.91 -7.32
CA ASN A 137 7.19 -3.87 -7.27
C ASN A 137 6.64 -4.10 -8.68
N ALA A 138 6.17 -5.31 -8.95
CA ALA A 138 5.72 -5.68 -10.29
C ALA A 138 4.50 -4.85 -10.74
N ASP A 139 3.59 -4.55 -9.82
CA ASP A 139 2.45 -3.68 -10.10
C ASP A 139 2.67 -2.28 -9.47
N ASP A 140 1.78 -1.80 -8.63
CA ASP A 140 1.80 -0.43 -8.14
C ASP A 140 2.68 -0.25 -6.87
N GLY A 141 3.13 0.95 -6.60
CA GLY A 141 3.74 1.28 -5.30
C GLY A 141 2.71 1.22 -4.18
N TRP A 142 1.57 1.90 -4.35
CA TRP A 142 0.36 1.80 -3.53
C TRP A 142 -0.86 1.54 -4.39
N ASP A 143 -1.75 0.64 -3.92
CA ASP A 143 -3.05 0.39 -4.52
C ASP A 143 -4.18 0.55 -3.49
N LEU A 144 -5.05 1.56 -3.69
CA LEU A 144 -6.25 1.81 -2.89
C LEU A 144 -7.53 1.42 -3.66
N PHE A 145 -7.48 0.37 -4.48
CA PHE A 145 -8.57 0.00 -5.36
C PHE A 145 -9.86 -0.33 -4.61
N ALA A 146 -10.93 0.34 -4.97
CA ALA A 146 -12.31 -0.01 -4.64
C ALA A 146 -13.06 -0.39 -5.90
N LYS A 147 -14.10 -1.21 -5.79
CA LYS A 147 -14.92 -1.63 -6.93
C LYS A 147 -16.41 -1.62 -6.60
N VAL A 148 -17.24 -1.46 -7.62
CA VAL A 148 -18.70 -1.37 -7.47
C VAL A 148 -19.27 -2.54 -6.66
N GLN A 149 -18.75 -3.76 -6.82
CA GLN A 149 -19.29 -4.96 -6.15
C GLN A 149 -19.05 -4.99 -4.64
N THR A 150 -18.00 -4.34 -4.15
CA THR A 150 -17.73 -4.24 -2.70
C THR A 150 -18.08 -2.88 -2.13
N GLY A 151 -18.30 -1.89 -2.99
CA GLY A 151 -18.56 -0.50 -2.57
C GLY A 151 -17.27 0.26 -2.27
N SER A 152 -17.46 1.46 -1.74
CA SER A 152 -16.37 2.32 -1.27
C SER A 152 -15.63 1.70 -0.09
N ILE A 153 -14.36 1.99 0.01
CA ILE A 153 -13.54 1.68 1.19
C ILE A 153 -13.44 2.91 2.09
N GLY A 154 -13.05 2.70 3.34
CA GLY A 154 -12.79 3.78 4.30
C GLY A 154 -11.65 4.70 3.84
N VAL A 155 -11.61 5.90 4.39
CA VAL A 155 -10.57 6.88 4.07
C VAL A 155 -9.19 6.37 4.49
N VAL A 156 -8.26 6.34 3.53
CA VAL A 156 -6.87 5.99 3.75
C VAL A 156 -6.00 7.23 3.60
N THR A 157 -5.04 7.40 4.50
CA THR A 157 -4.04 8.47 4.43
C THR A 157 -2.66 7.89 4.13
N ILE A 158 -2.01 8.42 3.09
CA ILE A 158 -0.61 8.15 2.79
C ILE A 158 0.16 9.46 2.97
N LYS A 159 1.18 9.47 3.80
CA LYS A 159 1.96 10.68 4.07
C LYS A 159 3.44 10.41 4.24
N ASN A 160 4.27 11.42 3.98
CA ASN A 160 5.73 11.37 4.15
C ASN A 160 6.39 10.19 3.41
N SER A 161 5.80 9.72 2.31
CA SER A 161 6.11 8.43 1.68
C SER A 161 6.69 8.61 0.27
N ILE A 162 7.39 7.58 -0.21
CA ILE A 162 8.09 7.62 -1.51
C ILE A 162 7.68 6.39 -2.34
N ALA A 163 7.31 6.61 -3.61
CA ALA A 163 7.05 5.58 -4.60
C ALA A 163 7.96 5.77 -5.82
N TYR A 164 8.81 4.79 -6.14
CA TYR A 164 9.67 4.90 -7.31
C TYR A 164 9.95 3.57 -8.00
N ALA A 165 10.18 3.63 -9.31
CA ALA A 165 10.56 2.49 -10.14
C ALA A 165 9.62 1.27 -9.99
N ASN A 166 8.32 1.50 -9.67
CA ASN A 166 7.32 0.42 -9.69
C ASN A 166 6.89 0.14 -11.13
N GLY A 167 6.49 -1.11 -11.42
CA GLY A 167 6.29 -1.63 -12.77
C GLY A 167 7.58 -2.17 -13.40
N TYR A 168 8.71 -2.06 -12.71
CA TYR A 168 10.00 -2.64 -13.04
C TYR A 168 10.53 -3.44 -11.85
N LEU A 169 11.04 -4.64 -12.09
CA LEU A 169 11.74 -5.39 -11.05
C LEU A 169 13.20 -4.90 -10.89
N GLU A 170 13.87 -5.31 -9.82
CA GLU A 170 15.23 -4.87 -9.49
C GLU A 170 16.27 -5.24 -10.57
N ASP A 171 16.00 -6.25 -11.38
CA ASP A 171 16.83 -6.66 -12.52
C ASP A 171 16.51 -5.90 -13.83
N GLY A 172 15.55 -4.96 -13.77
CA GLY A 172 15.09 -4.18 -14.91
C GLY A 172 14.00 -4.87 -15.74
N THR A 173 13.47 -6.01 -15.29
CA THR A 173 12.34 -6.66 -15.96
C THR A 173 11.15 -5.71 -16.03
N ASP A 174 10.61 -5.51 -17.21
CA ASP A 174 9.37 -4.77 -17.47
C ASP A 174 8.20 -5.65 -16.98
N ALA A 175 7.47 -5.16 -15.97
CA ALA A 175 6.45 -5.92 -15.28
C ALA A 175 5.03 -5.33 -15.48
N GLY A 176 4.24 -5.17 -14.42
CA GLY A 176 2.81 -4.79 -14.48
C GLY A 176 2.51 -3.32 -14.81
N ASN A 177 1.50 -2.75 -14.15
CA ASN A 177 1.04 -1.39 -14.44
C ASN A 177 2.02 -0.30 -14.00
N GLY A 178 2.53 -0.39 -12.78
CA GLY A 178 3.59 0.45 -12.28
C GLY A 178 3.20 1.90 -12.00
N ASN A 179 2.05 2.14 -11.35
CA ASN A 179 1.78 3.46 -10.82
C ASN A 179 2.55 3.66 -9.49
N GLY A 180 2.89 4.90 -9.16
CA GLY A 180 3.47 5.22 -7.86
C GLY A 180 2.41 5.11 -6.76
N PHE A 181 1.42 5.99 -6.80
CA PHE A 181 0.28 6.04 -5.88
C PHE A 181 -1.02 5.93 -6.67
N LYS A 182 -1.67 4.77 -6.63
CA LYS A 182 -2.99 4.51 -7.24
C LYS A 182 -4.06 4.67 -6.16
N MET A 183 -4.82 5.78 -6.24
CA MET A 183 -5.63 6.31 -5.15
C MET A 183 -7.11 5.93 -5.25
N GLY A 184 -7.47 4.83 -5.89
CA GLY A 184 -8.87 4.39 -5.96
C GLY A 184 -9.18 3.46 -7.13
N GLY A 185 -10.45 3.34 -7.49
CA GLY A 185 -10.93 2.51 -8.60
C GLY A 185 -12.42 2.61 -8.85
N ASP A 186 -12.86 2.19 -10.02
CA ASP A 186 -14.26 2.05 -10.45
C ASP A 186 -15.18 3.26 -10.18
N SER A 187 -14.61 4.47 -10.16
CA SER A 187 -15.32 5.71 -9.80
C SER A 187 -15.95 5.69 -8.39
N MET A 188 -15.47 4.80 -7.53
CA MET A 188 -15.91 4.75 -6.13
C MET A 188 -15.33 5.93 -5.35
N PRO A 189 -16.13 6.72 -4.64
CA PRO A 189 -15.64 7.79 -3.77
C PRO A 189 -14.84 7.21 -2.59
N GLY A 190 -13.81 7.92 -2.15
CA GLY A 190 -12.93 7.47 -1.08
C GLY A 190 -12.34 8.59 -0.25
N ALA A 191 -12.31 9.83 -0.75
CA ALA A 191 -11.71 11.01 -0.10
C ALA A 191 -10.29 10.72 0.48
N HIS A 192 -9.55 9.80 -0.16
CA HIS A 192 -8.22 9.39 0.28
C HIS A 192 -7.25 10.57 0.25
N VAL A 193 -6.30 10.59 1.18
CA VAL A 193 -5.35 11.69 1.35
C VAL A 193 -3.94 11.24 0.99
N LEU A 194 -3.28 12.00 0.12
CA LEU A 194 -1.84 11.91 -0.16
C LEU A 194 -1.18 13.22 0.28
N ASP A 195 -0.29 13.20 1.27
CA ASP A 195 0.33 14.40 1.81
C ASP A 195 1.85 14.25 1.99
N ASN A 196 2.61 15.23 1.52
CA ASN A 196 4.08 15.26 1.62
C ASN A 196 4.75 14.00 1.05
N CYS A 197 4.31 13.55 -0.13
CA CYS A 197 4.81 12.35 -0.79
C CYS A 197 5.63 12.67 -2.04
N ILE A 198 6.50 11.74 -2.42
CA ILE A 198 7.33 11.84 -3.63
C ILE A 198 7.10 10.61 -4.51
N SER A 199 6.83 10.84 -5.80
CA SER A 199 6.69 9.78 -6.80
C SER A 199 7.64 10.04 -7.98
N PHE A 200 8.47 9.05 -8.37
CA PHE A 200 9.35 9.25 -9.51
C PHE A 200 9.73 7.96 -10.23
N CYS A 201 10.01 8.09 -11.53
CA CYS A 201 10.49 6.99 -12.37
C CYS A 201 9.62 5.71 -12.30
N ASN A 202 8.33 5.84 -12.03
CA ASN A 202 7.41 4.72 -12.13
C ASN A 202 7.01 4.51 -13.61
N LYS A 203 6.74 3.26 -13.99
CA LYS A 203 6.42 2.86 -15.36
C LYS A 203 5.16 3.52 -15.93
N ALA A 204 4.20 3.84 -15.08
CA ALA A 204 2.98 4.49 -15.51
C ALA A 204 2.83 5.89 -14.88
N LYS A 205 1.85 6.07 -14.01
CA LYS A 205 1.55 7.38 -13.43
C LYS A 205 2.20 7.53 -12.06
N GLY A 206 2.68 8.71 -11.74
CA GLY A 206 3.24 8.99 -10.42
C GLY A 206 2.15 9.01 -9.35
N ILE A 207 1.12 9.82 -9.57
CA ILE A 207 -0.09 9.92 -8.73
C ILE A 207 -1.29 9.74 -9.64
N ASP A 208 -2.10 8.72 -9.37
CA ASP A 208 -3.26 8.33 -10.18
C ASP A 208 -4.54 8.32 -9.32
N SER A 209 -5.53 9.16 -9.66
CA SER A 209 -6.84 9.04 -9.03
C SER A 209 -7.52 7.69 -9.31
N ASN A 210 -7.09 7.03 -10.37
CA ASN A 210 -7.67 5.78 -10.86
C ASN A 210 -9.22 5.81 -10.85
N SER A 211 -9.76 6.91 -11.34
CA SER A 211 -11.18 7.26 -11.37
C SER A 211 -11.89 7.53 -10.02
N CYS A 212 -11.21 7.46 -8.87
CA CYS A 212 -11.77 7.96 -7.61
C CYS A 212 -12.05 9.46 -7.74
N PRO A 213 -13.27 9.95 -7.45
CA PRO A 213 -13.69 11.32 -7.81
C PRO A 213 -13.28 12.41 -6.82
N ASP A 214 -12.77 12.07 -5.64
CA ASP A 214 -12.69 12.98 -4.49
C ASP A 214 -11.37 12.90 -3.69
N ILE A 215 -10.29 12.44 -4.32
CA ILE A 215 -8.97 12.35 -3.66
C ILE A 215 -8.41 13.74 -3.31
N LYS A 216 -7.60 13.77 -2.25
CA LYS A 216 -6.97 14.98 -1.73
C LYS A 216 -5.45 14.84 -1.76
N ILE A 217 -4.77 15.67 -2.55
CA ILE A 217 -3.32 15.67 -2.70
C ILE A 217 -2.76 16.98 -2.14
N LYS A 218 -1.77 16.86 -1.24
CA LYS A 218 -1.14 18.02 -0.62
C LYS A 218 0.38 17.90 -0.65
N ASN A 219 1.09 19.01 -0.83
CA ASN A 219 2.53 19.15 -0.62
C ASN A 219 3.38 18.03 -1.28
N SER A 220 2.93 17.49 -2.39
CA SER A 220 3.54 16.30 -2.99
C SER A 220 4.26 16.60 -4.29
N THR A 221 5.29 15.82 -4.58
CA THR A 221 6.14 15.98 -5.76
C THR A 221 6.08 14.72 -6.63
N SER A 222 5.89 14.91 -7.95
CA SER A 222 5.85 13.82 -8.91
C SER A 222 6.75 14.14 -10.11
N ILE A 223 7.76 13.28 -10.36
CA ILE A 223 8.84 13.56 -11.32
C ILE A 223 9.07 12.36 -12.23
N ASP A 224 9.24 12.60 -13.52
CA ASP A 224 9.74 11.63 -14.51
C ASP A 224 9.07 10.25 -14.49
N ASN A 225 7.78 10.21 -14.20
CA ASN A 225 7.01 8.98 -14.38
C ASN A 225 6.67 8.82 -15.89
N GLU A 226 6.69 7.62 -16.43
CA GLU A 226 6.68 7.44 -17.89
C GLU A 226 5.40 7.95 -18.56
N SER A 227 4.23 7.72 -17.96
CA SER A 227 2.96 8.18 -18.54
C SER A 227 2.65 9.62 -18.06
N TYR A 228 2.13 9.78 -16.86
CA TYR A 228 1.79 11.08 -16.27
C TYR A 228 2.36 11.21 -14.86
N ASN A 229 2.87 12.39 -14.52
CA ASN A 229 3.24 12.64 -13.13
C ASN A 229 2.01 12.69 -12.22
N VAL A 230 0.95 13.36 -12.65
CA VAL A 230 -0.34 13.42 -11.93
C VAL A 230 -1.47 13.22 -12.92
N ALA A 231 -2.37 12.29 -12.63
CA ALA A 231 -3.56 12.01 -13.42
C ALA A 231 -4.82 12.05 -12.54
N LEU A 232 -5.66 13.07 -12.75
CA LEU A 232 -6.94 13.23 -12.07
C LEU A 232 -8.05 13.06 -13.11
N TYR A 233 -8.82 12.00 -12.96
CA TYR A 233 -9.94 11.70 -13.87
C TYR A 233 -10.97 10.82 -13.18
N THR A 234 -12.20 10.81 -13.72
CA THR A 234 -13.26 9.87 -13.37
C THR A 234 -13.80 9.21 -14.64
N LYS A 235 -14.34 8.01 -14.52
CA LYS A 235 -15.03 7.31 -15.61
C LYS A 235 -16.47 7.75 -15.76
N THR A 236 -17.05 8.34 -14.73
CA THR A 236 -18.38 8.92 -14.72
C THR A 236 -18.27 10.42 -14.67
N ALA A 237 -19.08 11.14 -15.47
CA ALA A 237 -19.04 12.60 -15.55
C ALA A 237 -19.64 13.33 -14.33
N GLU A 238 -19.95 12.60 -13.26
CA GLU A 238 -20.65 13.13 -12.10
C GLU A 238 -19.67 13.56 -11.02
N ASN A 239 -19.85 14.81 -10.58
CA ASN A 239 -19.32 15.42 -9.36
C ASN A 239 -17.93 14.97 -8.88
N THR A 240 -16.90 15.55 -9.45
CA THR A 240 -15.54 15.43 -8.92
C THR A 240 -15.30 16.49 -7.86
N ASP A 241 -14.68 16.10 -6.75
CA ASP A 241 -14.28 16.96 -5.64
C ASP A 241 -12.78 16.81 -5.33
N TYR A 242 -11.96 16.95 -6.37
CA TYR A 242 -10.50 16.87 -6.22
C TYR A 242 -9.96 18.10 -5.48
N GLU A 243 -9.14 17.85 -4.47
CA GLU A 243 -8.30 18.87 -3.86
C GLU A 243 -6.82 18.59 -4.20
N ALA A 244 -6.14 19.56 -4.84
CA ALA A 244 -4.72 19.46 -5.14
C ALA A 244 -4.03 20.78 -4.80
N THR A 245 -3.19 20.76 -3.76
CA THR A 245 -2.48 21.96 -3.27
C THR A 245 -1.01 21.67 -3.01
N GLY A 246 -0.13 22.63 -3.33
CA GLY A 246 1.32 22.47 -3.11
C GLY A 246 1.95 21.36 -3.95
N ILE A 247 1.48 21.15 -5.17
CA ILE A 247 1.95 20.06 -6.03
C ILE A 247 3.09 20.52 -6.93
N ILE A 248 4.17 19.76 -6.98
CA ILE A 248 5.24 19.89 -7.96
C ILE A 248 5.15 18.71 -8.95
N SER A 249 4.98 19.04 -10.23
CA SER A 249 5.03 18.07 -11.33
C SER A 249 6.12 18.50 -12.30
N TYR A 250 7.13 17.66 -12.51
CA TYR A 250 8.30 18.02 -13.31
C TYR A 250 8.74 16.85 -14.21
N ARG A 251 9.22 17.17 -15.41
CA ARG A 251 9.93 16.27 -16.33
C ARG A 251 11.28 16.84 -16.68
N THR A 252 12.29 16.01 -16.66
CA THR A 252 13.66 16.41 -16.99
C THR A 252 13.91 16.59 -18.48
N GLY A 253 13.02 16.15 -19.37
CA GLY A 253 13.09 16.36 -20.84
C GLY A 253 13.49 15.12 -21.59
#